data_d087e7f1b77d4b04855b9cf188f72592
#
_entry.id   d087e7f1b77d4b04855b9cf188f72592
#
_cell.length_a   1.000
_cell.length_b   1.000
_cell.length_c   1.000
_cell.angle_alpha   90.00
_cell.angle_beta   90.00
_cell.angle_gamma   90.00
#
_symmetry.space_group_name_H-M   'P 1'
#
loop_
_entity.id
_entity.type
_entity.pdbx_description
1 polymer ?
#
loop_
_entity_poly.entity_id
_entity_poly.type
_entity_poly.pdbx_seq_one_letter_code
_entity_poly.pdbx_strand_id
1 'polypeptide(L)'
;MDKFEILVAGIGGQGVLLLGTLLDRAARFDGFKTVIGSEIHGMAQRGGPLVSYTRLGRDVHGPIISVGSADVIIGLEYIEGLRNIERLSRNGWMVVAETRVPSSAMWVADIPYPDREEVLSAMRQVTGRLRVLDAQKIASKAGNIRAANLVMLGATVAAVADFPISTGSFKKAIKVTFPDKLIDLNIKAFEAGLRAVGGK
;
A
#
# COMPACT_ATOMS: atom_id res chain seq x y z
N MET A 1 5.58 -21.19 -2.36
CA MET A 1 4.35 -20.42 -2.10
C MET A 1 3.52 -20.43 -3.37
N ASP A 2 2.25 -20.74 -3.26
CA ASP A 2 1.38 -20.88 -4.42
C ASP A 2 0.97 -19.52 -4.95
N LYS A 3 0.46 -18.63 -4.11
CA LYS A 3 0.25 -17.23 -4.46
C LYS A 3 0.29 -16.29 -3.23
N PHE A 4 0.55 -15.00 -3.47
CA PHE A 4 0.38 -13.91 -2.53
C PHE A 4 -0.01 -12.64 -3.30
N GLU A 5 -1.05 -11.96 -2.87
CA GLU A 5 -1.71 -10.91 -3.63
C GLU A 5 -1.80 -9.62 -2.82
N ILE A 6 -1.18 -8.56 -3.34
CA ILE A 6 -1.07 -7.26 -2.69
C ILE A 6 -1.80 -6.22 -3.55
N LEU A 7 -2.71 -5.49 -2.93
CA LEU A 7 -3.42 -4.37 -3.54
C LEU A 7 -2.97 -3.08 -2.86
N VAL A 8 -2.53 -2.09 -3.65
CA VAL A 8 -2.26 -0.74 -3.17
C VAL A 8 -3.32 0.20 -3.74
N ALA A 9 -4.05 0.89 -2.88
CA ALA A 9 -5.09 1.84 -3.25
C ALA A 9 -4.77 3.24 -2.72
N GLY A 10 -5.10 4.27 -3.49
CA GLY A 10 -4.90 5.66 -3.10
C GLY A 10 -5.33 6.64 -4.18
N ILE A 11 -4.97 7.89 -3.99
CA ILE A 11 -5.25 8.99 -4.91
C ILE A 11 -3.99 9.33 -5.72
N GLY A 12 -4.17 9.74 -6.96
CA GLY A 12 -3.08 10.16 -7.85
C GLY A 12 -2.19 11.24 -7.22
N GLY A 13 -0.89 10.95 -7.16
CA GLY A 13 0.11 11.77 -6.47
C GLY A 13 0.61 11.20 -5.14
N GLN A 14 -0.06 10.21 -4.54
CA GLN A 14 0.37 9.58 -3.28
C GLN A 14 1.43 8.49 -3.45
N GLY A 15 1.79 8.14 -4.68
CA GLY A 15 2.83 7.15 -4.98
C GLY A 15 2.35 5.70 -4.98
N VAL A 16 1.08 5.45 -5.33
CA VAL A 16 0.51 4.10 -5.53
C VAL A 16 1.35 3.29 -6.51
N LEU A 17 1.63 3.85 -7.70
CA LEU A 17 2.43 3.20 -8.75
C LEU A 17 3.87 2.94 -8.32
N LEU A 18 4.43 3.86 -7.55
CA LEU A 18 5.77 3.70 -6.99
C LEU A 18 5.83 2.51 -6.03
N LEU A 19 4.82 2.32 -5.19
CA LEU A 19 4.76 1.15 -4.30
C LEU A 19 4.61 -0.15 -5.09
N GLY A 20 3.77 -0.19 -6.13
CA GLY A 20 3.67 -1.33 -7.03
C GLY A 20 5.03 -1.68 -7.64
N THR A 21 5.73 -0.68 -8.19
CA THR A 21 7.09 -0.85 -8.73
C THR A 21 8.08 -1.40 -7.70
N LEU A 22 8.03 -0.91 -6.46
CA LEU A 22 8.92 -1.37 -5.38
C LEU A 22 8.60 -2.81 -4.96
N LEU A 23 7.31 -3.16 -4.87
CA LEU A 23 6.86 -4.52 -4.57
C LEU A 23 7.33 -5.51 -5.64
N ASP A 24 7.11 -5.18 -6.91
CA ASP A 24 7.52 -6.03 -8.04
C ASP A 24 9.03 -6.23 -8.10
N ARG A 25 9.81 -5.16 -7.93
CA ARG A 25 11.28 -5.22 -7.92
C ARG A 25 11.81 -6.01 -6.73
N ALA A 26 11.27 -5.75 -5.53
CA ALA A 26 11.69 -6.45 -4.33
C ALA A 26 11.38 -7.95 -4.41
N ALA A 27 10.21 -8.33 -4.93
CA ALA A 27 9.87 -9.72 -5.17
C ALA A 27 10.85 -10.42 -6.12
N ARG A 28 11.24 -9.75 -7.21
CA ARG A 28 12.26 -10.28 -8.14
C ARG A 28 13.62 -10.43 -7.47
N PHE A 29 14.02 -9.50 -6.59
CA PHE A 29 15.28 -9.63 -5.82
C PHE A 29 15.23 -10.78 -4.81
N ASP A 30 14.05 -11.17 -4.33
CA ASP A 30 13.85 -12.36 -3.48
C ASP A 30 13.68 -13.67 -4.28
N GLY A 31 13.82 -13.61 -5.61
CA GLY A 31 13.85 -14.79 -6.47
C GLY A 31 12.47 -15.30 -6.90
N PHE A 32 11.40 -14.50 -6.73
CA PHE A 32 10.10 -14.87 -7.29
C PHE A 32 10.17 -14.94 -8.82
N LYS A 33 9.86 -16.12 -9.38
CA LYS A 33 9.89 -16.36 -10.83
C LYS A 33 8.69 -15.70 -11.53
N THR A 34 7.53 -15.72 -10.88
CA THR A 34 6.30 -15.08 -11.39
C THR A 34 5.96 -13.90 -10.50
N VAL A 35 6.02 -12.72 -11.10
CA VAL A 35 5.60 -11.44 -10.52
C VAL A 35 4.79 -10.72 -11.59
N ILE A 36 3.49 -10.55 -11.35
CA ILE A 36 2.59 -9.84 -12.25
C ILE A 36 2.12 -8.56 -11.56
N GLY A 37 2.61 -7.42 -12.05
CA GLY A 37 2.16 -6.10 -11.69
C GLY A 37 1.10 -5.59 -12.66
N SER A 38 0.10 -4.88 -12.18
CA SER A 38 -0.85 -4.16 -13.01
C SER A 38 -1.42 -2.95 -12.29
N GLU A 39 -1.92 -2.01 -13.07
CA GLU A 39 -2.40 -0.73 -12.58
C GLU A 39 -3.75 -0.39 -13.21
N ILE A 40 -4.67 0.13 -12.40
CA ILE A 40 -5.95 0.65 -12.87
C ILE A 40 -6.00 2.14 -12.53
N HIS A 41 -6.15 2.95 -13.56
CA HIS A 41 -6.26 4.39 -13.46
C HIS A 41 -7.70 4.81 -13.72
N GLY A 42 -8.20 5.74 -12.91
CA GLY A 42 -9.40 6.49 -13.28
C GLY A 42 -9.11 7.45 -14.46
N MET A 43 -10.15 8.05 -15.02
CA MET A 43 -10.00 9.03 -16.12
C MET A 43 -9.20 10.28 -15.73
N ALA A 44 -9.16 10.63 -14.45
CA ALA A 44 -8.37 11.74 -13.92
C ALA A 44 -6.97 11.25 -13.52
N GLN A 45 -5.93 11.67 -14.26
CA GLN A 45 -4.53 11.34 -13.97
C GLN A 45 -4.01 11.95 -12.66
N ARG A 46 -4.59 13.06 -12.19
CA ARG A 46 -4.25 13.69 -10.91
C ARG A 46 -5.50 13.83 -10.05
N GLY A 47 -5.39 13.46 -8.78
CA GLY A 47 -6.51 13.56 -7.84
C GLY A 47 -7.62 12.52 -8.05
N GLY A 48 -7.47 11.59 -8.99
CA GLY A 48 -8.36 10.45 -9.19
C GLY A 48 -7.93 9.21 -8.44
N PRO A 49 -8.85 8.25 -8.20
CA PRO A 49 -8.52 6.98 -7.57
C PRO A 49 -7.56 6.16 -8.44
N LEU A 50 -6.62 5.52 -7.78
CA LEU A 50 -5.59 4.66 -8.36
C LEU A 50 -5.50 3.35 -7.60
N VAL A 51 -5.36 2.26 -8.32
CA VAL A 51 -5.10 0.94 -7.74
C VAL A 51 -3.94 0.28 -8.47
N SER A 52 -3.00 -0.27 -7.70
CA SER A 52 -1.93 -1.13 -8.21
C SER A 52 -2.06 -2.51 -7.59
N TYR A 53 -1.93 -3.53 -8.42
CA TYR A 53 -1.91 -4.94 -8.01
C TYR A 53 -0.51 -5.49 -8.19
N THR A 54 -0.02 -6.22 -7.18
CA THR A 54 1.17 -7.06 -7.27
C THR A 54 0.78 -8.49 -6.89
N ARG A 55 0.96 -9.43 -7.79
CA ARG A 55 0.61 -10.83 -7.61
C ARG A 55 1.86 -11.68 -7.76
N LEU A 56 2.14 -12.50 -6.74
CA LEU A 56 3.35 -13.31 -6.62
C LEU A 56 3.01 -14.80 -6.52
N GLY A 57 3.85 -15.66 -7.09
CA GLY A 57 3.73 -17.11 -6.90
C GLY A 57 3.42 -17.89 -8.16
N ARG A 58 3.39 -19.23 -8.03
CA ARG A 58 3.27 -20.16 -9.18
C ARG A 58 1.89 -20.16 -9.83
N ASP A 59 0.83 -19.96 -9.02
CA ASP A 59 -0.59 -20.05 -9.47
C ASP A 59 -1.17 -18.67 -9.82
N VAL A 60 -0.33 -17.78 -10.38
CA VAL A 60 -0.76 -16.46 -10.83
C VAL A 60 -0.81 -16.45 -12.35
N HIS A 61 -2.03 -16.30 -12.90
CA HIS A 61 -2.29 -16.40 -14.35
C HIS A 61 -2.90 -15.15 -14.97
N GLY A 62 -3.22 -14.12 -14.17
CA GLY A 62 -3.81 -12.88 -14.66
C GLY A 62 -3.43 -11.66 -13.83
N PRO A 63 -3.62 -10.43 -14.35
CA PRO A 63 -3.14 -9.23 -13.70
C PRO A 63 -4.04 -8.72 -12.57
N ILE A 64 -5.32 -9.08 -12.57
CA ILE A 64 -6.33 -8.55 -11.64
C ILE A 64 -6.51 -9.46 -10.44
N ILE A 65 -6.49 -8.90 -9.24
CA ILE A 65 -6.86 -9.60 -8.01
C ILE A 65 -8.39 -9.75 -7.97
N SER A 66 -8.86 -10.97 -7.77
CA SER A 66 -10.29 -11.27 -7.68
C SER A 66 -10.88 -10.76 -6.35
N VAL A 67 -12.20 -10.62 -6.30
CA VAL A 67 -12.93 -10.36 -5.05
C VAL A 67 -12.60 -11.45 -4.03
N GLY A 68 -12.35 -11.08 -2.78
CA GLY A 68 -12.04 -11.99 -1.70
C GLY A 68 -10.65 -12.66 -1.78
N SER A 69 -9.70 -12.17 -2.60
CA SER A 69 -8.42 -12.84 -2.85
C SER A 69 -7.20 -12.10 -2.31
N ALA A 70 -7.26 -10.78 -2.10
CA ALA A 70 -6.11 -10.01 -1.64
C ALA A 70 -5.65 -10.46 -0.24
N ASP A 71 -4.40 -10.85 -0.11
CA ASP A 71 -3.77 -11.14 1.19
C ASP A 71 -3.49 -9.86 1.96
N VAL A 72 -3.22 -8.77 1.22
CA VAL A 72 -2.94 -7.44 1.80
C VAL A 72 -3.57 -6.34 0.97
N ILE A 73 -4.24 -5.40 1.64
CA ILE A 73 -4.61 -4.10 1.08
C ILE A 73 -3.82 -3.01 1.79
N ILE A 74 -3.08 -2.21 1.02
CA ILE A 74 -2.38 -1.00 1.47
C ILE A 74 -3.20 0.20 1.02
N GLY A 75 -3.91 0.86 1.93
CA GLY A 75 -4.64 2.09 1.66
C GLY A 75 -3.77 3.32 1.96
N LEU A 76 -3.40 4.09 0.95
CA LEU A 76 -2.69 5.36 1.13
C LEU A 76 -3.65 6.50 1.49
N GLU A 77 -4.94 6.22 1.41
CA GLU A 77 -6.05 7.10 1.71
C GLU A 77 -7.24 6.28 2.24
N TYR A 78 -8.01 6.82 3.19
CA TYR A 78 -9.07 6.09 3.88
C TYR A 78 -10.14 5.51 2.95
N ILE A 79 -10.77 6.35 2.14
CA ILE A 79 -11.88 5.94 1.27
C ILE A 79 -11.38 4.98 0.21
N GLU A 80 -10.19 5.22 -0.35
CA GLU A 80 -9.65 4.33 -1.38
C GLU A 80 -9.31 2.95 -0.82
N GLY A 81 -8.84 2.87 0.43
CA GLY A 81 -8.70 1.61 1.14
C GLY A 81 -10.05 0.89 1.31
N LEU A 82 -11.08 1.60 1.80
CA LEU A 82 -12.42 1.05 2.01
C LEU A 82 -13.08 0.64 0.68
N ARG A 83 -12.94 1.44 -0.37
CA ARG A 83 -13.52 1.17 -1.70
C ARG A 83 -13.09 -0.17 -2.30
N ASN A 84 -11.90 -0.63 -1.94
CA ASN A 84 -11.33 -1.88 -2.44
C ASN A 84 -11.47 -3.06 -1.46
N ILE A 85 -12.18 -2.88 -0.35
CA ILE A 85 -12.25 -3.86 0.75
C ILE A 85 -12.89 -5.18 0.32
N GLU A 86 -13.77 -5.20 -0.69
CA GLU A 86 -14.39 -6.39 -1.24
C GLU A 86 -13.35 -7.40 -1.80
N ARG A 87 -12.16 -6.91 -2.16
CA ARG A 87 -11.06 -7.75 -2.65
C ARG A 87 -10.27 -8.41 -1.55
N LEU A 88 -10.43 -7.96 -0.29
CA LEU A 88 -9.71 -8.53 0.84
C LEU A 88 -10.12 -9.98 1.08
N SER A 89 -9.16 -10.87 1.22
CA SER A 89 -9.41 -12.25 1.59
C SER A 89 -9.89 -12.35 3.05
N ARG A 90 -10.54 -13.44 3.41
CA ARG A 90 -11.09 -13.66 4.77
C ARG A 90 -10.04 -13.49 5.88
N ASN A 91 -8.79 -13.82 5.59
CA ASN A 91 -7.66 -13.70 6.52
C ASN A 91 -6.68 -12.58 6.13
N GLY A 92 -7.11 -11.70 5.24
CA GLY A 92 -6.26 -10.64 4.71
C GLY A 92 -5.99 -9.52 5.71
N TRP A 93 -4.89 -8.83 5.51
CA TRP A 93 -4.48 -7.68 6.27
C TRP A 93 -4.89 -6.39 5.56
N MET A 94 -5.29 -5.40 6.35
CA MET A 94 -5.55 -4.06 5.86
C MET A 94 -4.66 -3.07 6.62
N VAL A 95 -3.80 -2.35 5.88
CA VAL A 95 -2.90 -1.33 6.44
C VAL A 95 -3.21 -0.01 5.77
N VAL A 96 -3.70 0.96 6.54
CA VAL A 96 -4.29 2.19 6.00
C VAL A 96 -3.62 3.41 6.61
N ALA A 97 -3.27 4.37 5.75
CA ALA A 97 -2.76 5.66 6.19
C ALA A 97 -3.90 6.54 6.74
N GLU A 98 -3.63 7.25 7.83
CA GLU A 98 -4.52 8.25 8.40
C GLU A 98 -4.50 9.53 7.53
N THR A 99 -4.92 9.38 6.28
CA THR A 99 -4.90 10.44 5.26
C THR A 99 -6.27 10.61 4.66
N ARG A 100 -6.76 11.85 4.63
CA ARG A 100 -8.03 12.26 4.05
C ARG A 100 -7.76 13.16 2.85
N VAL A 101 -7.99 12.65 1.66
CA VAL A 101 -7.87 13.41 0.41
C VAL A 101 -9.12 13.17 -0.41
N PRO A 102 -10.08 14.10 -0.40
CA PRO A 102 -11.26 13.97 -1.26
C PRO A 102 -10.83 13.82 -2.72
N SER A 103 -11.39 12.84 -3.41
CA SER A 103 -11.14 12.68 -4.84
C SER A 103 -11.75 13.84 -5.64
N SER A 104 -11.25 14.09 -6.84
CA SER A 104 -11.81 15.11 -7.72
C SER A 104 -13.32 14.90 -8.01
N ALA A 105 -13.77 13.65 -8.06
CA ALA A 105 -15.18 13.31 -8.23
C ALA A 105 -16.05 13.76 -7.03
N MET A 106 -15.53 13.64 -5.80
CA MET A 106 -16.24 14.12 -4.60
C MET A 106 -16.36 15.64 -4.59
N TRP A 107 -15.30 16.34 -5.03
CA TRP A 107 -15.35 17.81 -5.17
C TRP A 107 -16.38 18.27 -6.19
N VAL A 108 -16.44 17.62 -7.36
CA VAL A 108 -17.39 17.97 -8.43
C VAL A 108 -18.84 17.67 -8.02
N ALA A 109 -19.06 16.58 -7.29
CA ALA A 109 -20.40 16.14 -6.88
C ALA A 109 -20.85 16.72 -5.54
N ASP A 110 -20.05 17.58 -4.89
CA ASP A 110 -20.28 18.16 -3.55
C ASP A 110 -20.64 17.08 -2.51
N ILE A 111 -19.95 15.93 -2.59
CA ILE A 111 -20.14 14.81 -1.66
C ILE A 111 -19.25 15.03 -0.43
N PRO A 112 -19.82 15.11 0.79
CA PRO A 112 -19.04 15.29 2.00
C PRO A 112 -18.12 14.07 2.22
N TYR A 113 -16.90 14.32 2.72
CA TYR A 113 -16.01 13.26 3.11
C TYR A 113 -16.55 12.57 4.38
N PRO A 114 -16.72 11.22 4.41
CA PRO A 114 -17.26 10.51 5.56
C PRO A 114 -16.43 10.73 6.83
N ASP A 115 -17.06 10.55 7.99
CA ASP A 115 -16.35 10.63 9.26
C ASP A 115 -15.33 9.49 9.41
N ARG A 116 -14.25 9.78 10.14
CA ARG A 116 -13.16 8.83 10.37
C ARG A 116 -13.64 7.52 11.00
N GLU A 117 -14.44 7.62 12.05
CA GLU A 117 -14.88 6.41 12.77
C GLU A 117 -15.91 5.62 11.97
N GLU A 118 -16.69 6.28 11.14
CA GLU A 118 -17.60 5.62 10.19
C GLU A 118 -16.81 4.74 9.21
N VAL A 119 -15.78 5.30 8.58
CA VAL A 119 -14.91 4.55 7.64
C VAL A 119 -14.16 3.41 8.34
N LEU A 120 -13.58 3.66 9.51
CA LEU A 120 -12.84 2.63 10.26
C LEU A 120 -13.77 1.55 10.82
N SER A 121 -14.99 1.90 11.23
CA SER A 121 -15.99 0.94 11.68
C SER A 121 -16.38 -0.02 10.56
N ALA A 122 -16.62 0.51 9.35
CA ALA A 122 -16.89 -0.32 8.18
C ALA A 122 -15.73 -1.30 7.88
N MET A 123 -14.48 -0.84 7.96
CA MET A 123 -13.32 -1.71 7.78
C MET A 123 -13.23 -2.82 8.85
N ARG A 124 -13.47 -2.47 10.12
CA ARG A 124 -13.44 -3.42 11.23
C ARG A 124 -14.50 -4.52 11.15
N GLN A 125 -15.64 -4.24 10.49
CA GLN A 125 -16.68 -5.26 10.25
C GLN A 125 -16.21 -6.34 9.28
N VAL A 126 -15.24 -6.04 8.40
CA VAL A 126 -14.75 -6.99 7.40
C VAL A 126 -13.50 -7.72 7.88
N THR A 127 -12.59 -7.04 8.59
CA THR A 127 -11.36 -7.66 9.08
C THR A 127 -10.96 -7.19 10.47
N GLY A 128 -10.56 -8.15 11.31
CA GLY A 128 -9.87 -7.86 12.58
C GLY A 128 -8.38 -7.52 12.42
N ARG A 129 -7.83 -7.68 11.22
CA ARG A 129 -6.41 -7.44 10.90
C ARG A 129 -6.20 -6.08 10.27
N LEU A 130 -6.73 -5.03 10.91
CA LEU A 130 -6.61 -3.64 10.49
C LEU A 130 -5.48 -2.95 11.25
N ARG A 131 -4.62 -2.22 10.53
CA ARG A 131 -3.65 -1.27 11.09
C ARG A 131 -3.86 0.11 10.46
N VAL A 132 -3.94 1.13 11.31
CA VAL A 132 -4.11 2.52 10.89
C VAL A 132 -2.93 3.34 11.40
N LEU A 133 -2.32 4.17 10.56
CA LEU A 133 -1.09 4.89 10.86
C LEU A 133 -1.16 6.33 10.37
N ASP A 134 -0.70 7.27 11.16
CA ASP A 134 -0.35 8.62 10.67
C ASP A 134 1.00 8.58 9.94
N ALA A 135 0.95 8.07 8.71
CA ALA A 135 2.14 7.89 7.88
C ALA A 135 2.84 9.21 7.54
N GLN A 136 2.09 10.30 7.41
CA GLN A 136 2.66 11.63 7.13
C GLN A 136 3.46 12.15 8.31
N LYS A 137 2.96 12.01 9.54
CA LYS A 137 3.67 12.38 10.76
C LYS A 137 4.94 11.55 10.95
N ILE A 138 4.88 10.24 10.70
CA ILE A 138 6.04 9.36 10.77
C ILE A 138 7.08 9.75 9.71
N ALA A 139 6.66 9.97 8.46
CA ALA A 139 7.53 10.37 7.37
C ALA A 139 8.18 11.74 7.60
N SER A 140 7.43 12.70 8.15
CA SER A 140 7.96 14.02 8.51
C SER A 140 9.07 13.90 9.56
N LYS A 141 8.88 13.06 10.59
CA LYS A 141 9.93 12.77 11.59
C LYS A 141 11.14 12.04 10.99
N ALA A 142 10.96 11.26 9.95
CA ALA A 142 12.03 10.59 9.23
C ALA A 142 12.77 11.53 8.24
N GLY A 143 12.29 12.77 8.08
CA GLY A 143 12.94 13.83 7.30
C GLY A 143 12.21 14.25 6.01
N ASN A 144 11.17 13.54 5.57
CA ASN A 144 10.41 13.97 4.38
C ASN A 144 8.98 13.42 4.37
N ILE A 145 8.01 14.31 4.52
CA ILE A 145 6.58 13.98 4.48
C ILE A 145 6.16 13.28 3.15
N ARG A 146 6.85 13.56 2.04
CA ARG A 146 6.57 12.94 0.74
C ARG A 146 6.91 11.45 0.69
N ALA A 147 7.67 10.94 1.67
CA ALA A 147 7.99 9.52 1.78
C ALA A 147 6.98 8.72 2.63
N ALA A 148 5.78 9.25 2.86
CA ALA A 148 4.72 8.60 3.63
C ALA A 148 4.31 7.23 3.04
N ASN A 149 4.35 7.08 1.72
CA ASN A 149 4.12 5.79 1.05
C ASN A 149 5.19 4.74 1.44
N LEU A 150 6.47 5.12 1.57
CA LEU A 150 7.53 4.22 2.03
C LEU A 150 7.32 3.82 3.51
N VAL A 151 6.82 4.73 4.34
CA VAL A 151 6.39 4.40 5.71
C VAL A 151 5.28 3.35 5.69
N MET A 152 4.27 3.52 4.83
CA MET A 152 3.18 2.55 4.68
C MET A 152 3.68 1.18 4.20
N LEU A 153 4.63 1.16 3.26
CA LEU A 153 5.26 -0.08 2.82
C LEU A 153 5.97 -0.79 3.98
N GLY A 154 6.81 -0.08 4.73
CA GLY A 154 7.51 -0.63 5.90
C GLY A 154 6.54 -1.13 6.97
N ALA A 155 5.50 -0.35 7.29
CA ALA A 155 4.46 -0.73 8.23
C ALA A 155 3.72 -2.00 7.80
N THR A 156 3.44 -2.15 6.50
CA THR A 156 2.80 -3.35 5.95
C THR A 156 3.69 -4.58 6.11
N VAL A 157 4.97 -4.48 5.77
CA VAL A 157 5.93 -5.59 5.94
C VAL A 157 6.04 -6.03 7.38
N ALA A 158 5.97 -5.10 8.35
CA ALA A 158 6.03 -5.43 9.78
C ALA A 158 4.70 -5.94 10.34
N ALA A 159 3.56 -5.48 9.79
CA ALA A 159 2.23 -5.88 10.26
C ALA A 159 1.85 -7.30 9.86
N VAL A 160 2.22 -7.69 8.65
CA VAL A 160 1.82 -8.95 8.05
C VAL A 160 2.79 -10.05 8.47
N ALA A 161 2.29 -10.99 9.29
CA ALA A 161 3.08 -12.16 9.62
C ALA A 161 3.46 -12.93 8.36
N ASP A 162 4.71 -13.37 8.27
CA ASP A 162 5.23 -14.14 7.13
C ASP A 162 5.11 -13.40 5.79
N PHE A 163 5.28 -12.06 5.80
CA PHE A 163 5.32 -11.29 4.56
C PHE A 163 6.40 -11.87 3.63
N PRO A 164 6.07 -12.24 2.38
CA PRO A 164 6.92 -13.12 1.58
C PRO A 164 8.17 -12.45 1.00
N ILE A 165 8.27 -11.12 1.08
CA ILE A 165 9.40 -10.35 0.53
C ILE A 165 10.23 -9.80 1.69
N SER A 166 11.54 -10.05 1.66
CA SER A 166 12.47 -9.64 2.72
C SER A 166 12.69 -8.12 2.75
N THR A 167 12.93 -7.59 3.93
CA THR A 167 13.32 -6.17 4.11
C THR A 167 14.58 -5.81 3.35
N GLY A 168 15.51 -6.77 3.18
CA GLY A 168 16.73 -6.60 2.39
C GLY A 168 16.45 -6.34 0.92
N SER A 169 15.49 -7.06 0.35
CA SER A 169 15.08 -6.90 -1.06
C SER A 169 14.33 -5.58 -1.29
N PHE A 170 13.54 -5.12 -0.33
CA PHE A 170 12.97 -3.77 -0.41
C PHE A 170 14.04 -2.68 -0.39
N LYS A 171 15.07 -2.80 0.46
CA LYS A 171 16.19 -1.83 0.46
C LYS A 171 16.95 -1.84 -0.87
N LYS A 172 17.16 -3.01 -1.49
CA LYS A 172 17.72 -3.10 -2.85
C LYS A 172 16.81 -2.42 -3.88
N ALA A 173 15.51 -2.69 -3.84
CA ALA A 173 14.53 -2.06 -4.73
C ALA A 173 14.53 -0.54 -4.61
N ILE A 174 14.58 0.01 -3.39
CA ILE A 174 14.70 1.45 -3.15
C ILE A 174 15.95 2.01 -3.79
N LYS A 175 17.12 1.36 -3.59
CA LYS A 175 18.40 1.82 -4.16
C LYS A 175 18.39 1.92 -5.68
N VAL A 176 17.73 0.99 -6.38
CA VAL A 176 17.68 1.01 -7.85
C VAL A 176 16.52 1.83 -8.42
N THR A 177 15.59 2.29 -7.57
CA THR A 177 14.42 3.06 -8.00
C THR A 177 14.63 4.56 -7.86
N PHE A 178 15.33 4.98 -6.82
CA PHE A 178 15.51 6.40 -6.52
C PHE A 178 16.89 6.90 -6.93
N PRO A 179 17.00 8.20 -7.30
CA PRO A 179 18.30 8.86 -7.44
C PRO A 179 19.10 8.83 -6.13
N ASP A 180 20.42 8.78 -6.20
CA ASP A 180 21.34 8.63 -5.06
C ASP A 180 21.01 9.55 -3.88
N LYS A 181 20.74 10.83 -4.16
CA LYS A 181 20.40 11.85 -3.16
C LYS A 181 19.11 11.57 -2.36
N LEU A 182 18.26 10.66 -2.82
CA LEU A 182 16.99 10.31 -2.18
C LEU A 182 17.00 8.92 -1.55
N ILE A 183 18.01 8.10 -1.79
CA ILE A 183 18.07 6.71 -1.33
C ILE A 183 17.98 6.63 0.19
N ASP A 184 18.88 7.29 0.90
CA ASP A 184 18.95 7.22 2.36
C ASP A 184 17.67 7.72 3.03
N LEU A 185 17.09 8.78 2.49
CA LEU A 185 15.84 9.34 2.99
C LEU A 185 14.68 8.35 2.85
N ASN A 186 14.57 7.69 1.71
CA ASN A 186 13.52 6.71 1.47
C ASN A 186 13.74 5.41 2.27
N ILE A 187 14.99 4.97 2.47
CA ILE A 187 15.31 3.86 3.37
C ILE A 187 14.92 4.20 4.81
N LYS A 188 15.25 5.41 5.30
CA LYS A 188 14.86 5.86 6.65
C LYS A 188 13.34 5.88 6.83
N ALA A 189 12.59 6.32 5.83
CA ALA A 189 11.13 6.32 5.87
C ALA A 189 10.56 4.88 5.92
N PHE A 190 11.06 3.97 5.08
CA PHE A 190 10.71 2.56 5.10
C PHE A 190 10.99 1.92 6.48
N GLU A 191 12.18 2.15 7.03
CA GLU A 191 12.56 1.64 8.37
C GLU A 191 11.71 2.25 9.49
N ALA A 192 11.32 3.54 9.36
CA ALA A 192 10.41 4.16 10.31
C ALA A 192 9.03 3.47 10.30
N GLY A 193 8.56 3.06 9.13
CA GLY A 193 7.35 2.24 8.98
C GLY A 193 7.47 0.88 9.67
N LEU A 194 8.59 0.16 9.45
CA LEU A 194 8.86 -1.11 10.13
C LEU A 194 8.79 -0.97 11.65
N ARG A 195 9.40 0.07 12.20
CA ARG A 195 9.40 0.33 13.67
C ARG A 195 8.02 0.74 14.21
N ALA A 196 7.20 1.41 13.41
CA ALA A 196 5.90 1.90 13.84
C ALA A 196 4.90 0.79 14.20
N VAL A 197 5.08 -0.41 13.66
CA VAL A 197 4.20 -1.57 13.88
C VAL A 197 4.94 -2.72 14.58
N GLY A 198 6.24 -2.85 14.36
CA GLY A 198 7.08 -3.94 14.92
C GLY A 198 7.50 -3.75 16.39
N GLY A 199 7.12 -2.66 17.04
CA GLY A 199 7.38 -2.44 18.47
C GLY A 199 6.37 -3.20 19.34
N LYS A 200 6.64 -4.47 19.62
CA LYS A 200 6.18 -5.20 20.80
C LYS A 200 7.36 -5.44 21.73
#